data_0c1319c67580f181616ef1df2fd75362
#
_entry.id   0c1319c67580f181616ef1df2fd75362
#
_cell.length_a   1.000
_cell.length_b   1.000
_cell.length_c   1.000
_cell.angle_alpha   90.00
_cell.angle_beta   90.00
_cell.angle_gamma   90.00
#
_symmetry.space_group_name_H-M   'P 1'
#
loop_
_entity.id
_entity.type
_entity.pdbx_description
1 polymer ?
#
loop_
_entity_poly.entity_id
_entity_poly.type
_entity_poly.pdbx_seq_one_letter_code
_entity_poly.pdbx_strand_id
1 'polypeptide(L)'
;MKKLGKQTIKFDIPPVITEVASIVGPKETNGPLAKYFDQCLEDEFWGEKTWEKAESKIIKETVNMAITKSEIPASNIDYCFAGDLLNQCISSSFGLRDLNIPFLGIFGACSTFVEGLIMSSVFTEGG
;
A
#
# COMPACT_ATOMS: atom_id res chain seq x y z
N MET A 1 -8.43 -3.87 -22.39
CA MET A 1 -7.25 -2.94 -22.27
C MET A 1 -6.68 -2.63 -23.66
N LYS A 2 -6.33 -1.37 -23.93
CA LYS A 2 -5.84 -0.91 -25.23
C LYS A 2 -4.66 0.05 -25.06
N LYS A 3 -3.58 -0.15 -25.81
CA LYS A 3 -2.47 0.80 -25.86
C LYS A 3 -2.80 1.95 -26.80
N LEU A 4 -2.67 3.18 -26.32
CA LEU A 4 -2.80 4.40 -27.13
C LEU A 4 -1.46 5.11 -27.24
N GLY A 5 -0.97 5.34 -28.48
CA GLY A 5 0.33 5.95 -28.69
C GLY A 5 1.47 5.10 -28.13
N LYS A 6 2.48 5.76 -27.52
CA LYS A 6 3.70 5.09 -27.03
C LYS A 6 3.60 4.61 -25.57
N GLN A 7 2.95 5.38 -24.70
CA GLN A 7 3.05 5.22 -23.24
C GLN A 7 1.71 5.28 -22.51
N THR A 8 0.58 5.26 -23.21
CA THR A 8 -0.75 5.33 -22.60
C THR A 8 -1.48 4.00 -22.72
N ILE A 9 -2.03 3.54 -21.63
CA ILE A 9 -2.93 2.39 -21.58
C ILE A 9 -4.33 2.93 -21.27
N LYS A 10 -5.30 2.52 -22.07
CA LYS A 10 -6.71 2.78 -21.82
C LYS A 10 -7.40 1.46 -21.46
N PHE A 11 -8.07 1.45 -20.34
CA PHE A 11 -8.95 0.35 -19.95
C PHE A 11 -10.31 0.51 -20.60
N ASP A 12 -10.89 -0.58 -21.06
CA ASP A 12 -12.26 -0.58 -21.62
C ASP A 12 -13.27 -0.50 -20.46
N ILE A 13 -13.00 -1.24 -19.37
CA ILE A 13 -13.67 -1.11 -18.07
C ILE A 13 -12.60 -0.75 -17.07
N PRO A 14 -12.48 0.51 -16.65
CA PRO A 14 -11.43 0.90 -15.73
C PRO A 14 -11.64 0.27 -14.36
N PRO A 15 -10.57 -0.25 -13.71
CA PRO A 15 -10.64 -0.70 -12.34
C PRO A 15 -10.98 0.48 -11.42
N VAL A 16 -11.61 0.18 -10.30
CA VAL A 16 -12.00 1.18 -9.29
C VAL A 16 -11.25 0.94 -8.00
N ILE A 17 -10.92 2.02 -7.28
CA ILE A 17 -10.43 1.94 -5.91
C ILE A 17 -11.66 1.73 -5.03
N THR A 18 -11.73 0.61 -4.35
CA THR A 18 -12.87 0.26 -3.48
C THR A 18 -12.70 0.81 -2.07
N GLU A 19 -11.47 0.88 -1.57
CA GLU A 19 -11.20 1.40 -0.24
C GLU A 19 -9.77 1.97 -0.16
N VAL A 20 -9.54 2.83 0.83
CA VAL A 20 -8.25 3.42 1.15
C VAL A 20 -8.01 3.42 2.66
N ALA A 21 -6.75 3.32 3.07
CA ALA A 21 -6.35 3.47 4.47
C ALA A 21 -5.04 4.26 4.56
N SER A 22 -4.89 4.98 5.67
CA SER A 22 -3.73 5.83 5.91
C SER A 22 -3.33 5.84 7.38
N ILE A 23 -2.06 5.53 7.65
CA ILE A 23 -1.42 5.68 8.96
C ILE A 23 -0.23 6.62 8.78
N VAL A 24 -0.14 7.65 9.59
CA VAL A 24 0.88 8.70 9.46
C VAL A 24 1.66 8.90 10.75
N GLY A 25 2.89 9.35 10.60
CA GLY A 25 3.78 9.66 11.72
C GLY A 25 3.56 11.05 12.34
N PRO A 26 4.36 11.42 13.35
CA PRO A 26 4.16 12.65 14.13
C PRO A 26 4.18 13.94 13.32
N LYS A 27 4.93 14.01 12.24
CA LYS A 27 4.96 15.22 11.38
C LYS A 27 3.62 15.51 10.76
N GLU A 28 2.99 14.49 10.18
CA GLU A 28 1.67 14.61 9.56
C GLU A 28 0.57 14.74 10.63
N THR A 29 0.74 14.09 11.78
CA THR A 29 -0.14 14.22 12.95
C THR A 29 -0.25 15.69 13.41
N ASN A 30 0.83 16.42 13.35
CA ASN A 30 0.87 17.86 13.69
C ASN A 30 0.61 18.78 12.48
N GLY A 31 0.32 18.20 11.33
CA GLY A 31 0.08 18.93 10.09
C GLY A 31 -1.38 19.32 9.87
N PRO A 32 -1.64 20.19 8.88
CA PRO A 32 -3.00 20.69 8.61
C PRO A 32 -3.97 19.59 8.11
N LEU A 33 -3.44 18.47 7.62
CA LEU A 33 -4.22 17.36 7.07
C LEU A 33 -4.51 16.23 8.09
N ALA A 34 -4.05 16.35 9.33
CA ALA A 34 -4.15 15.30 10.36
C ALA A 34 -5.56 14.70 10.47
N LYS A 35 -6.59 15.53 10.41
CA LYS A 35 -8.00 15.10 10.52
C LYS A 35 -8.51 14.23 9.37
N TYR A 36 -7.76 14.09 8.30
CA TYR A 36 -8.14 13.30 7.12
C TYR A 36 -7.48 11.92 7.08
N PHE A 37 -6.51 11.65 7.97
CA PHE A 37 -5.88 10.35 8.07
C PHE A 37 -6.66 9.44 9.01
N ASP A 38 -6.67 8.14 8.72
CA ASP A 38 -7.38 7.15 9.53
C ASP A 38 -6.73 6.97 10.90
N GLN A 39 -5.39 7.01 10.97
CA GLN A 39 -4.64 6.91 12.19
C GLN A 39 -3.42 7.83 12.19
N CYS A 40 -3.26 8.58 13.28
CA CYS A 40 -2.15 9.45 13.54
C CYS A 40 -1.31 8.89 14.69
N LEU A 41 0.00 8.72 14.46
CA LEU A 41 0.93 8.22 15.48
C LEU A 41 1.58 9.39 16.22
N GLU A 42 1.76 9.23 17.53
CA GLU A 42 2.45 10.20 18.39
C GLU A 42 3.97 9.94 18.43
N ASP A 43 4.40 8.70 18.14
CA ASP A 43 5.77 8.23 18.17
C ASP A 43 6.19 7.67 16.81
N GLU A 44 7.37 8.05 16.34
CA GLU A 44 7.92 7.63 15.05
C GLU A 44 8.22 6.12 14.98
N PHE A 45 8.53 5.51 16.10
CA PHE A 45 8.82 4.08 16.19
C PHE A 45 7.59 3.21 16.45
N TRP A 46 6.51 3.81 16.87
CA TRP A 46 5.28 3.11 17.26
C TRP A 46 5.54 1.94 18.23
N GLY A 47 6.43 2.17 19.19
CA GLY A 47 6.85 1.18 20.18
C GLY A 47 7.84 0.14 19.67
N GLU A 48 8.30 0.22 18.44
CA GLU A 48 9.32 -0.65 17.87
C GLU A 48 10.74 -0.14 18.19
N LYS A 49 11.74 -1.00 18.00
CA LYS A 49 13.14 -0.70 18.34
C LYS A 49 13.97 -0.18 17.18
N THR A 50 13.52 -0.37 15.94
CA THR A 50 14.24 0.05 14.74
C THR A 50 13.26 0.63 13.72
N TRP A 51 13.76 1.45 12.82
CA TRP A 51 13.02 2.06 11.74
C TRP A 51 12.36 1.02 10.83
N GLU A 52 13.07 -0.05 10.49
CA GLU A 52 12.56 -1.12 9.62
C GLU A 52 11.38 -1.87 10.26
N LYS A 53 11.44 -2.09 11.59
CA LYS A 53 10.33 -2.71 12.32
C LYS A 53 9.14 -1.78 12.43
N ALA A 54 9.38 -0.49 12.67
CA ALA A 54 8.33 0.52 12.70
C ALA A 54 7.63 0.62 11.34
N GLU A 55 8.38 0.73 10.26
CA GLU A 55 7.84 0.77 8.89
C GLU A 55 7.09 -0.52 8.55
N SER A 56 7.65 -1.68 8.88
CA SER A 56 7.00 -2.98 8.68
C SER A 56 5.65 -3.08 9.42
N LYS A 57 5.59 -2.57 10.65
CA LYS A 57 4.35 -2.52 11.44
C LYS A 57 3.34 -1.55 10.82
N ILE A 58 3.77 -0.36 10.42
CA ILE A 58 2.90 0.62 9.75
C ILE A 58 2.30 0.02 8.47
N ILE A 59 3.11 -0.62 7.64
CA ILE A 59 2.64 -1.28 6.41
C ILE A 59 1.60 -2.35 6.75
N LYS A 60 1.90 -3.25 7.68
CA LYS A 60 1.00 -4.32 8.10
C LYS A 60 -0.35 -3.78 8.58
N GLU A 61 -0.32 -2.82 9.48
CA GLU A 61 -1.55 -2.28 10.07
C GLU A 61 -2.35 -1.44 9.08
N THR A 62 -1.68 -0.72 8.16
CA THR A 62 -2.38 0.02 7.09
C THR A 62 -3.10 -0.92 6.15
N VAL A 63 -2.46 -2.02 5.74
CA VAL A 63 -3.08 -3.02 4.87
C VAL A 63 -4.24 -3.74 5.58
N ASN A 64 -4.06 -4.13 6.85
CA ASN A 64 -5.13 -4.71 7.66
C ASN A 64 -6.34 -3.77 7.78
N MET A 65 -6.08 -2.47 7.98
CA MET A 65 -7.11 -1.45 8.06
C MET A 65 -7.87 -1.33 6.72
N ALA A 66 -7.16 -1.29 5.59
CA ALA A 66 -7.78 -1.23 4.27
C ALA A 66 -8.66 -2.47 4.01
N ILE A 67 -8.17 -3.66 4.34
CA ILE A 67 -8.93 -4.92 4.21
C ILE A 67 -10.17 -4.87 5.10
N THR A 68 -10.04 -4.44 6.35
CA THR A 68 -11.17 -4.34 7.29
C THR A 68 -12.23 -3.34 6.79
N LYS A 69 -11.81 -2.18 6.30
CA LYS A 69 -12.70 -1.15 5.76
C LYS A 69 -13.41 -1.59 4.49
N SER A 70 -12.74 -2.39 3.67
CA SER A 70 -13.33 -2.89 2.41
C SER A 70 -14.42 -3.95 2.61
N GLU A 71 -14.50 -4.55 3.81
CA GLU A 71 -15.37 -5.70 4.10
C GLU A 71 -15.11 -6.92 3.18
N ILE A 72 -14.02 -6.91 2.41
CA ILE A 72 -13.61 -8.01 1.54
C ILE A 72 -12.72 -8.96 2.34
N PRO A 73 -13.03 -10.27 2.41
CA PRO A 73 -12.15 -11.24 3.06
C PRO A 73 -10.76 -11.25 2.41
N ALA A 74 -9.69 -11.32 3.21
CA ALA A 74 -8.32 -11.39 2.71
C ALA A 74 -8.10 -12.53 1.70
N SER A 75 -8.84 -13.64 1.85
CA SER A 75 -8.82 -14.77 0.91
C SER A 75 -9.33 -14.44 -0.51
N ASN A 76 -10.00 -13.31 -0.67
CA ASN A 76 -10.52 -12.84 -1.96
C ASN A 76 -9.62 -11.78 -2.59
N ILE A 77 -8.44 -11.57 -2.02
CA ILE A 77 -7.43 -10.66 -2.56
C ILE A 77 -6.39 -11.50 -3.28
N ASP A 78 -6.29 -11.35 -4.58
CA ASP A 78 -5.42 -12.17 -5.43
C ASP A 78 -3.96 -11.76 -5.34
N TYR A 79 -3.67 -10.45 -5.23
CA TYR A 79 -2.31 -9.91 -5.23
C TYR A 79 -2.17 -8.69 -4.32
N CYS A 80 -0.97 -8.53 -3.76
CA CYS A 80 -0.55 -7.32 -3.05
C CYS A 80 0.71 -6.77 -3.71
N PHE A 81 0.64 -5.51 -4.15
CA PHE A 81 1.79 -4.77 -4.65
C PHE A 81 2.20 -3.75 -3.60
N ALA A 82 3.39 -3.88 -3.08
CA ALA A 82 3.89 -2.94 -2.08
C ALA A 82 5.40 -2.77 -2.16
N GLY A 83 5.88 -1.68 -1.61
CA GLY A 83 7.29 -1.37 -1.46
C GLY A 83 7.49 -0.39 -0.31
N ASP A 84 8.73 -0.24 0.07
CA ASP A 84 9.15 0.65 1.15
C ASP A 84 10.34 1.50 0.74
N LEU A 85 10.72 2.45 1.57
CA LEU A 85 11.80 3.37 1.29
C LEU A 85 13.10 3.03 2.03
N LEU A 86 13.01 2.43 3.21
CA LEU A 86 14.16 2.28 4.09
C LEU A 86 15.15 1.23 3.60
N ASN A 87 14.68 0.08 3.11
CA ASN A 87 15.57 -1.03 2.84
C ASN A 87 15.08 -2.00 1.76
N GLN A 88 14.77 -1.51 0.58
CA GLN A 88 14.55 -2.32 -0.63
C GLN A 88 13.57 -3.48 -0.46
N CYS A 89 12.34 -3.20 -0.06
CA CYS A 89 11.28 -4.17 0.17
C CYS A 89 11.43 -5.07 1.41
N ILE A 90 12.38 -4.81 2.30
CA ILE A 90 12.50 -5.58 3.55
C ILE A 90 11.30 -5.32 4.44
N SER A 91 10.97 -4.06 4.69
CA SER A 91 9.85 -3.69 5.56
C SER A 91 8.52 -4.19 5.02
N SER A 92 8.29 -4.09 3.71
CA SER A 92 7.12 -4.63 3.03
C SER A 92 7.04 -6.14 3.14
N SER A 93 8.14 -6.85 2.86
CA SER A 93 8.18 -8.32 2.90
C SER A 93 7.88 -8.86 4.28
N PHE A 94 8.46 -8.27 5.33
CA PHE A 94 8.20 -8.69 6.70
C PHE A 94 6.82 -8.27 7.22
N GLY A 95 6.34 -7.10 6.82
CA GLY A 95 5.03 -6.60 7.23
C GLY A 95 3.87 -7.42 6.66
N LEU A 96 4.03 -7.89 5.42
CA LEU A 96 2.94 -8.53 4.68
C LEU A 96 2.97 -10.07 4.70
N ARG A 97 4.05 -10.68 5.18
CA ARG A 97 4.23 -12.14 5.14
C ARG A 97 3.12 -12.94 5.82
N ASP A 98 2.50 -12.39 6.85
CA ASP A 98 1.48 -13.09 7.64
C ASP A 98 0.06 -12.95 7.05
N LEU A 99 -0.11 -12.12 6.01
CA LEU A 99 -1.42 -11.89 5.37
C LEU A 99 -1.86 -13.03 4.47
N ASN A 100 -0.93 -13.91 4.10
CA ASN A 100 -1.17 -15.05 3.19
C ASN A 100 -1.77 -14.63 1.83
N ILE A 101 -1.40 -13.45 1.36
CA ILE A 101 -1.75 -12.90 0.05
C ILE A 101 -0.49 -12.93 -0.82
N PRO A 102 -0.56 -13.37 -2.08
CA PRO A 102 0.58 -13.29 -3.01
C PRO A 102 1.14 -11.87 -3.07
N PHE A 103 2.42 -11.72 -2.74
CA PHE A 103 3.08 -10.43 -2.62
C PHE A 103 4.09 -10.21 -3.75
N LEU A 104 3.98 -9.07 -4.42
CA LEU A 104 4.94 -8.59 -5.39
C LEU A 104 5.57 -7.30 -4.87
N GLY A 105 6.86 -7.40 -4.51
CA GLY A 105 7.65 -6.25 -4.05
C GLY A 105 8.04 -5.36 -5.22
N ILE A 106 7.82 -4.07 -5.06
CA ILE A 106 8.21 -3.05 -6.02
C ILE A 106 9.11 -2.02 -5.33
N PHE A 107 10.09 -1.53 -6.05
CA PHE A 107 11.07 -0.59 -5.50
C PHE A 107 11.37 0.55 -6.47
N GLY A 108 10.76 1.68 -6.25
CA GLY A 108 10.92 2.88 -7.06
C GLY A 108 10.93 4.17 -6.22
N ALA A 109 11.28 4.07 -4.93
CA ALA A 109 11.19 5.19 -3.99
C ALA A 109 9.81 5.85 -4.06
N CYS A 110 9.72 7.14 -4.33
CA CYS A 110 8.44 7.85 -4.41
C CYS A 110 7.55 7.37 -5.57
N SER A 111 8.11 6.75 -6.60
CA SER A 111 7.34 6.20 -7.72
C SER A 111 6.63 4.87 -7.38
N THR A 112 6.99 4.21 -6.29
CA THR A 112 6.39 2.94 -5.82
C THR A 112 4.87 3.01 -5.76
N PHE A 113 4.31 4.12 -5.30
CA PHE A 113 2.86 4.30 -5.24
C PHE A 113 2.21 4.24 -6.63
N VAL A 114 2.77 4.96 -7.60
CA VAL A 114 2.26 4.97 -8.98
C VAL A 114 2.49 3.63 -9.67
N GLU A 115 3.64 3.00 -9.44
CA GLU A 115 3.92 1.64 -9.92
C GLU A 115 2.89 0.65 -9.39
N GLY A 116 2.59 0.68 -8.09
CA GLY A 116 1.56 -0.14 -7.47
C GLY A 116 0.18 0.06 -8.11
N LEU A 117 -0.23 1.30 -8.35
CA LEU A 117 -1.50 1.60 -9.03
C LEU A 117 -1.53 1.06 -10.47
N ILE A 118 -0.43 1.21 -11.22
CA ILE A 118 -0.34 0.70 -12.59
C ILE A 118 -0.44 -0.83 -12.59
N MET A 119 0.37 -1.49 -11.76
CA MET A 119 0.41 -2.95 -11.68
C MET A 119 -0.94 -3.51 -11.25
N SER A 120 -1.52 -2.99 -10.17
CA SER A 120 -2.86 -3.41 -9.70
C SER A 120 -3.92 -3.24 -10.78
N SER A 121 -3.89 -2.11 -11.50
CA SER A 121 -4.85 -1.84 -12.58
C SER A 121 -4.73 -2.83 -13.74
N VAL A 122 -3.50 -3.15 -14.14
CA VAL A 122 -3.24 -4.10 -15.24
C VAL A 122 -3.64 -5.52 -14.83
N PHE A 123 -3.32 -5.93 -13.60
CA PHE A 123 -3.67 -7.26 -13.09
C PHE A 123 -5.19 -7.42 -12.94
N THR A 124 -5.89 -6.39 -12.45
CA THR A 124 -7.37 -6.42 -12.35
C THR A 124 -8.04 -6.53 -13.72
N GLU A 125 -7.51 -5.87 -14.75
CA GLU A 125 -8.06 -5.98 -16.13
C GLU A 125 -7.72 -7.32 -16.78
N GLY A 126 -6.60 -7.91 -16.39
CA GLY A 126 -6.13 -9.20 -16.97
C GLY A 126 -6.84 -10.43 -16.41
N GLY A 127 -7.59 -10.31 -15.33
CA GLY A 127 -8.34 -11.41 -14.67
C GLY A 127 -7.49 -12.09 -13.61
#